data_8ee20ae378bf03543ffbaec32e03f617
#
_entry.id   8ee20ae378bf03543ffbaec32e03f617
#
_cell.length_a   1.000
_cell.length_b   1.000
_cell.length_c   1.000
_cell.angle_alpha   90.00
_cell.angle_beta   90.00
_cell.angle_gamma   90.00
#
_symmetry.space_group_name_H-M   'P 1'
#
loop_
_entity.id
_entity.type
_entity.pdbx_description
1 polymer ?
#
loop_
_entity_poly.entity_id
_entity_poly.type
_entity_poly.pdbx_seq_one_letter_code
_entity_poly.pdbx_strand_id
1 'polypeptide(L)'
;EFNNETPVYAGCASWFAESSKKALLADVGVGTIDQALMGVLQFRHNNLRLLGLEKKVFIVDEVHAYDAYMGKELEQLISVLAYYGAPIILLSATMSQTQRTQYLSAFQSVLSVEPSKDSDVETLSYPLFTKADSNGIESIPVLSNRPRNIDVSWLSSEKQCIEYIIEKASSGKSVVWIRNTIDDALRAFRSLLSSKKIDPEKILLFHSRFAFSDRQRIEEQAVSELGKR
;
A
#
# COMPACT_ATOMS: atom_id res chain seq x y z
N GLU A 1 23.32 17.84 27.46
CA GLU A 1 24.25 17.34 28.50
C GLU A 1 24.18 15.82 28.45
N PHE A 2 25.22 15.19 27.91
CA PHE A 2 25.35 13.73 27.95
C PHE A 2 25.82 13.34 29.36
N ASN A 3 24.95 12.62 30.07
CA ASN A 3 25.32 12.06 31.36
C ASN A 3 26.42 11.01 31.14
N ASN A 4 27.54 11.11 31.80
CA ASN A 4 28.74 10.25 31.65
C ASN A 4 28.51 8.75 31.91
N GLU A 5 27.29 8.34 32.29
CA GLU A 5 26.93 6.94 32.57
C GLU A 5 26.11 6.25 31.45
N THR A 6 25.75 6.99 30.37
CA THR A 6 24.97 6.40 29.30
C THR A 6 25.91 5.76 28.26
N PRO A 7 25.78 4.47 27.94
CA PRO A 7 26.58 3.85 26.90
C PRO A 7 26.47 4.62 25.58
N VAL A 8 27.56 4.79 24.84
CA VAL A 8 27.64 5.59 23.60
C VAL A 8 26.54 5.19 22.61
N TYR A 9 26.26 3.90 22.48
CA TYR A 9 25.19 3.40 21.59
C TYR A 9 23.80 3.87 22.02
N ALA A 10 23.50 3.96 23.32
CA ALA A 10 22.24 4.45 23.85
C ALA A 10 22.08 5.95 23.62
N GLY A 11 23.17 6.72 23.76
CA GLY A 11 23.21 8.14 23.41
C GLY A 11 22.96 8.39 21.93
N CYS A 12 23.58 7.60 21.05
CA CYS A 12 23.33 7.67 19.60
C CYS A 12 21.87 7.34 19.24
N ALA A 13 21.32 6.27 19.80
CA ALA A 13 19.93 5.87 19.57
C ALA A 13 18.94 6.96 20.01
N SER A 14 19.18 7.56 21.19
CA SER A 14 18.39 8.70 21.69
C SER A 14 18.47 9.90 20.74
N TRP A 15 19.67 10.24 20.26
CA TRP A 15 19.86 11.36 19.34
C TRP A 15 19.13 11.18 18.01
N PHE A 16 19.11 9.96 17.45
CA PHE A 16 18.32 9.64 16.24
C PHE A 16 16.81 9.73 16.51
N ALA A 17 16.35 9.31 17.69
CA ALA A 17 14.95 9.34 18.07
C ALA A 17 14.37 10.73 18.34
N GLU A 18 15.21 11.74 18.62
CA GLU A 18 14.77 13.11 18.92
C GLU A 18 13.97 13.77 17.78
N SER A 19 14.15 13.33 16.53
CA SER A 19 13.51 13.95 15.39
C SER A 19 13.40 12.98 14.22
N SER A 20 12.23 12.89 13.59
CA SER A 20 11.97 12.05 12.42
C SER A 20 12.94 12.29 11.24
N LYS A 21 13.48 13.52 11.10
CA LYS A 21 14.50 13.84 10.09
C LYS A 21 15.89 13.28 10.41
N LYS A 22 16.25 13.16 11.69
CA LYS A 22 17.49 12.53 12.12
C LYS A 22 17.39 11.00 12.06
N ALA A 23 16.19 10.45 12.29
CA ALA A 23 15.95 9.01 12.25
C ALA A 23 16.34 8.38 10.90
N LEU A 24 16.21 9.11 9.80
CA LEU A 24 16.62 8.64 8.47
C LEU A 24 18.14 8.49 8.31
N LEU A 25 18.96 9.05 9.19
CA LEU A 25 20.42 8.88 9.19
C LEU A 25 20.87 7.55 9.79
N ALA A 26 20.01 6.88 10.58
CA ALA A 26 20.31 5.55 11.12
C ALA A 26 20.53 4.52 10.01
N ASP A 27 21.39 3.54 10.20
CA ASP A 27 21.72 2.53 9.18
C ASP A 27 20.51 1.74 8.71
N VAL A 28 19.58 1.44 9.59
CA VAL A 28 18.29 0.79 9.32
C VAL A 28 17.17 1.61 9.94
N GLY A 29 16.11 1.84 9.19
CA GLY A 29 14.94 2.59 9.66
C GLY A 29 13.66 2.04 9.08
N VAL A 30 12.57 2.15 9.85
CA VAL A 30 11.20 1.87 9.42
C VAL A 30 10.35 3.11 9.74
N GLY A 31 9.53 3.53 8.81
CA GLY A 31 8.71 4.72 8.98
C GLY A 31 7.61 4.83 7.92
N THR A 32 6.85 5.91 7.98
CA THR A 32 5.85 6.21 6.94
C THR A 32 6.54 6.82 5.71
N ILE A 33 5.98 6.57 4.55
CA ILE A 33 6.51 7.07 3.27
C ILE A 33 6.64 8.59 3.24
N ASP A 34 5.75 9.32 3.94
CA ASP A 34 5.78 10.79 4.00
C ASP A 34 7.15 11.34 4.42
N GLN A 35 7.85 10.65 5.35
CA GLN A 35 9.16 11.09 5.80
C GLN A 35 10.21 11.03 4.69
N ALA A 36 10.09 10.09 3.77
CA ALA A 36 10.97 9.98 2.61
C ALA A 36 10.57 10.98 1.52
N LEU A 37 9.28 11.12 1.22
CA LEU A 37 8.75 12.05 0.21
C LEU A 37 9.06 13.51 0.54
N MET A 38 9.09 13.88 1.83
CA MET A 38 9.56 15.20 2.26
C MET A 38 11.02 15.51 1.84
N GLY A 39 11.79 14.51 1.41
CA GLY A 39 13.14 14.70 0.88
C GLY A 39 13.15 15.41 -0.47
N VAL A 40 12.13 15.20 -1.30
CA VAL A 40 12.02 15.80 -2.65
C VAL A 40 11.13 17.03 -2.68
N LEU A 41 10.40 17.32 -1.60
CA LEU A 41 9.59 18.51 -1.47
C LEU A 41 10.44 19.72 -1.00
N GLN A 42 9.95 20.92 -1.27
CA GLN A 42 10.59 22.18 -0.84
C GLN A 42 10.38 22.44 0.67
N PHE A 43 10.80 21.50 1.50
CA PHE A 43 10.74 21.62 2.96
C PHE A 43 12.10 21.92 3.58
N ARG A 44 12.09 22.52 4.78
CA ARG A 44 13.32 22.67 5.56
C ARG A 44 13.94 21.30 5.83
N HIS A 45 15.26 21.21 5.65
CA HIS A 45 16.04 19.98 5.88
C HIS A 45 15.73 18.80 4.95
N ASN A 46 15.20 19.05 3.75
CA ASN A 46 15.02 18.01 2.71
C ASN A 46 16.35 17.31 2.37
N ASN A 47 17.46 18.08 2.25
CA ASN A 47 18.79 17.53 1.98
C ASN A 47 19.25 16.53 3.04
N LEU A 48 18.89 16.73 4.32
CA LEU A 48 19.25 15.79 5.38
C LEU A 48 18.52 14.44 5.23
N ARG A 49 17.27 14.48 4.75
CA ARG A 49 16.50 13.27 4.46
C ARG A 49 17.08 12.51 3.27
N LEU A 50 17.42 13.22 2.19
CA LEU A 50 18.04 12.61 1.01
C LEU A 50 19.40 12.00 1.38
N LEU A 51 20.26 12.72 2.13
CA LEU A 51 21.52 12.20 2.64
C LEU A 51 21.33 10.91 3.45
N GLY A 52 20.24 10.85 4.23
CA GLY A 52 19.89 9.65 5.00
C GLY A 52 19.46 8.46 4.13
N LEU A 53 18.98 8.68 2.92
CA LEU A 53 18.45 7.65 2.03
C LEU A 53 19.44 7.23 0.92
N GLU A 54 20.32 8.11 0.47
CA GLU A 54 21.16 7.96 -0.74
C GLU A 54 22.03 6.69 -0.79
N LYS A 55 22.43 6.16 0.38
CA LYS A 55 23.30 4.97 0.48
C LYS A 55 22.60 3.74 1.04
N LYS A 56 21.26 3.75 1.07
CA LYS A 56 20.48 2.67 1.65
C LYS A 56 19.66 1.95 0.58
N VAL A 57 19.30 0.72 0.87
CA VAL A 57 18.24 0.04 0.13
C VAL A 57 16.91 0.67 0.55
N PHE A 58 16.24 1.32 -0.37
CA PHE A 58 14.96 1.96 -0.14
C PHE A 58 13.82 1.00 -0.50
N ILE A 59 13.09 0.53 0.50
CA ILE A 59 11.98 -0.41 0.32
C ILE A 59 10.68 0.32 0.57
N VAL A 60 9.77 0.28 -0.40
CA VAL A 60 8.44 0.89 -0.32
C VAL A 60 7.40 -0.20 -0.42
N ASP A 61 6.56 -0.30 0.59
CA ASP A 61 5.47 -1.28 0.62
C ASP A 61 4.12 -0.62 0.28
N GLU A 62 3.19 -1.44 -0.24
CA GLU A 62 1.82 -1.04 -0.56
C GLU A 62 1.73 0.18 -1.52
N VAL A 63 2.59 0.23 -2.54
CA VAL A 63 2.68 1.36 -3.47
C VAL A 63 1.33 1.66 -4.18
N HIS A 64 0.45 0.67 -4.30
CA HIS A 64 -0.88 0.83 -4.89
C HIS A 64 -1.82 1.73 -4.06
N ALA A 65 -1.52 1.96 -2.77
CA ALA A 65 -2.34 2.79 -1.90
C ALA A 65 -2.12 4.30 -2.12
N TYR A 66 -1.12 4.68 -2.92
CA TYR A 66 -0.76 6.09 -3.12
C TYR A 66 -1.69 6.76 -4.13
N ASP A 67 -2.12 7.96 -3.79
CA ASP A 67 -2.86 8.82 -4.71
C ASP A 67 -1.95 9.40 -5.83
N ALA A 68 -2.54 10.13 -6.75
CA ALA A 68 -1.81 10.69 -7.89
C ALA A 68 -0.71 11.70 -7.47
N TYR A 69 -0.91 12.41 -6.36
CA TYR A 69 0.08 13.37 -5.85
C TYR A 69 1.28 12.64 -5.24
N MET A 70 1.04 11.73 -4.31
CA MET A 70 2.09 10.91 -3.70
C MET A 70 2.85 10.08 -4.75
N GLY A 71 2.14 9.60 -5.79
CA GLY A 71 2.76 8.89 -6.91
C GLY A 71 3.79 9.75 -7.65
N LYS A 72 3.49 11.03 -7.88
CA LYS A 72 4.42 11.98 -8.51
C LYS A 72 5.62 12.31 -7.62
N GLU A 73 5.42 12.46 -6.32
CA GLU A 73 6.52 12.65 -5.38
C GLU A 73 7.42 11.41 -5.32
N LEU A 74 6.84 10.21 -5.38
CA LEU A 74 7.60 8.97 -5.42
C LEU A 74 8.41 8.85 -6.72
N GLU A 75 7.86 9.24 -7.89
CA GLU A 75 8.62 9.30 -9.14
C GLU A 75 9.87 10.19 -8.99
N GLN A 76 9.72 11.39 -8.40
CA GLN A 76 10.84 12.29 -8.14
C GLN A 76 11.87 11.68 -7.17
N LEU A 77 11.40 11.04 -6.10
CA LEU A 77 12.28 10.39 -5.14
C LEU A 77 13.05 9.24 -5.79
N ILE A 78 12.39 8.42 -6.60
CA ILE A 78 13.03 7.35 -7.37
C ILE A 78 14.14 7.91 -8.26
N SER A 79 13.88 8.99 -9.01
CA SER A 79 14.89 9.62 -9.87
C SER A 79 16.10 10.10 -9.05
N VAL A 80 15.88 10.75 -7.92
CA VAL A 80 16.96 11.26 -7.05
C VAL A 80 17.77 10.11 -6.46
N LEU A 81 17.12 9.08 -5.93
CA LEU A 81 17.80 7.92 -5.34
C LEU A 81 18.56 7.12 -6.40
N ALA A 82 17.99 6.95 -7.61
CA ALA A 82 18.67 6.33 -8.74
C ALA A 82 19.94 7.10 -9.14
N TYR A 83 19.89 8.45 -9.14
CA TYR A 83 21.05 9.29 -9.38
C TYR A 83 22.19 9.02 -8.39
N TYR A 84 21.88 8.77 -7.14
CA TYR A 84 22.85 8.40 -6.12
C TYR A 84 23.21 6.91 -6.10
N GLY A 85 22.62 6.10 -6.98
CA GLY A 85 22.88 4.67 -7.09
C GLY A 85 22.26 3.83 -5.96
N ALA A 86 21.29 4.38 -5.24
CA ALA A 86 20.59 3.64 -4.18
C ALA A 86 19.70 2.55 -4.78
N PRO A 87 19.75 1.30 -4.27
CA PRO A 87 18.82 0.26 -4.69
C PRO A 87 17.39 0.58 -4.20
N ILE A 88 16.40 0.38 -5.08
CA ILE A 88 14.99 0.67 -4.79
C ILE A 88 14.17 -0.60 -4.99
N ILE A 89 13.32 -0.92 -4.03
CA ILE A 89 12.40 -2.06 -4.08
C ILE A 89 10.98 -1.51 -3.85
N LEU A 90 10.10 -1.71 -4.82
CA LEU A 90 8.68 -1.36 -4.72
C LEU A 90 7.85 -2.64 -4.59
N LEU A 91 7.08 -2.74 -3.51
CA LEU A 91 6.19 -3.87 -3.25
C LEU A 91 4.75 -3.41 -3.41
N SER A 92 3.95 -4.21 -4.10
CA SER A 92 2.55 -3.89 -4.33
C SER A 92 1.73 -5.15 -4.59
N ALA A 93 0.56 -5.26 -3.97
CA ALA A 93 -0.37 -6.33 -4.29
C ALA A 93 -0.98 -6.17 -5.69
N THR A 94 -1.15 -4.92 -6.14
CA THR A 94 -1.67 -4.56 -7.45
C THR A 94 -0.97 -3.29 -7.94
N MET A 95 -0.60 -3.24 -9.21
CA MET A 95 -0.02 -2.05 -9.82
C MET A 95 -0.52 -1.97 -11.26
N SER A 96 -1.04 -0.81 -11.65
CA SER A 96 -1.42 -0.60 -13.05
C SER A 96 -0.17 -0.54 -13.93
N GLN A 97 -0.30 -0.93 -15.20
CA GLN A 97 0.78 -0.84 -16.17
C GLN A 97 1.29 0.60 -16.29
N THR A 98 0.39 1.58 -16.28
CA THR A 98 0.74 3.01 -16.33
C THR A 98 1.65 3.40 -15.16
N GLN A 99 1.29 3.06 -13.92
CA GLN A 99 2.11 3.34 -12.74
C GLN A 99 3.48 2.65 -12.82
N ARG A 100 3.49 1.39 -13.23
CA ARG A 100 4.74 0.64 -13.39
C ARG A 100 5.66 1.33 -14.40
N THR A 101 5.12 1.72 -15.56
CA THR A 101 5.89 2.44 -16.60
C THR A 101 6.41 3.77 -16.09
N GLN A 102 5.62 4.53 -15.34
CA GLN A 102 6.03 5.81 -14.74
C GLN A 102 7.22 5.64 -13.80
N TYR A 103 7.17 4.68 -12.87
CA TYR A 103 8.28 4.43 -11.92
C TYR A 103 9.54 3.92 -12.62
N LEU A 104 9.40 3.04 -13.63
CA LEU A 104 10.53 2.59 -14.44
C LEU A 104 11.16 3.73 -15.24
N SER A 105 10.34 4.58 -15.85
CA SER A 105 10.80 5.76 -16.58
C SER A 105 11.53 6.75 -15.66
N ALA A 106 11.01 6.97 -14.44
CA ALA A 106 11.65 7.81 -13.44
C ALA A 106 13.05 7.27 -13.06
N PHE A 107 13.19 5.97 -12.89
CA PHE A 107 14.47 5.31 -12.62
C PHE A 107 15.44 5.41 -13.81
N GLN A 108 14.98 5.10 -15.02
CA GLN A 108 15.81 5.10 -16.22
C GLN A 108 16.25 6.51 -16.68
N SER A 109 15.42 7.54 -16.42
CA SER A 109 15.72 8.92 -16.85
C SER A 109 17.08 9.43 -16.39
N VAL A 110 17.62 8.86 -15.33
CA VAL A 110 18.89 9.27 -14.72
C VAL A 110 20.06 8.40 -15.16
N LEU A 111 19.79 7.16 -15.58
CA LEU A 111 20.83 6.20 -15.93
C LEU A 111 21.31 6.34 -17.39
N SER A 112 20.73 7.27 -18.19
CA SER A 112 21.01 7.44 -19.62
C SER A 112 20.86 6.14 -20.43
N VAL A 113 20.01 5.22 -19.97
CA VAL A 113 19.70 3.98 -20.66
C VAL A 113 18.53 4.24 -21.60
N GLU A 114 18.71 3.92 -22.88
CA GLU A 114 17.60 3.96 -23.85
C GLU A 114 16.46 3.08 -23.29
N PRO A 115 15.22 3.58 -23.28
CA PRO A 115 14.09 2.77 -22.84
C PRO A 115 14.03 1.54 -23.73
N SER A 116 14.38 0.38 -23.18
CA SER A 116 14.15 -0.87 -23.88
C SER A 116 12.66 -0.92 -24.20
N LYS A 117 12.34 -1.13 -25.48
CA LYS A 117 10.98 -1.40 -25.90
C LYS A 117 10.58 -2.73 -25.26
N ASP A 118 10.07 -2.67 -24.05
CA ASP A 118 9.44 -3.80 -23.37
C ASP A 118 8.08 -4.04 -24.06
N SER A 119 8.17 -4.38 -25.36
CA SER A 119 7.03 -4.54 -26.26
C SER A 119 6.14 -5.73 -25.91
N ASP A 120 6.61 -6.61 -25.01
CA ASP A 120 5.90 -7.84 -24.65
C ASP A 120 5.24 -7.78 -23.25
N VAL A 121 5.38 -6.65 -22.53
CA VAL A 121 4.88 -6.53 -21.15
C VAL A 121 3.34 -6.40 -21.08
N GLU A 122 2.68 -6.08 -22.17
CA GLU A 122 1.21 -5.96 -22.21
C GLU A 122 0.48 -7.28 -21.92
N THR A 123 1.16 -8.41 -22.04
CA THR A 123 0.57 -9.75 -21.90
C THR A 123 1.02 -10.52 -20.66
N LEU A 124 1.91 -9.95 -19.85
CA LEU A 124 2.42 -10.67 -18.66
C LEU A 124 1.37 -10.75 -17.56
N SER A 125 1.09 -11.97 -17.14
CA SER A 125 0.15 -12.25 -16.05
C SER A 125 0.80 -11.98 -14.68
N TYR A 126 0.02 -11.47 -13.73
CA TYR A 126 0.41 -11.37 -12.31
C TYR A 126 0.38 -12.74 -11.62
N PRO A 127 1.22 -12.97 -10.60
CA PRO A 127 2.23 -12.04 -10.02
C PRO A 127 3.43 -11.83 -10.95
N LEU A 128 3.99 -10.61 -10.92
CA LEU A 128 5.06 -10.18 -11.80
C LEU A 128 6.24 -9.61 -11.00
N PHE A 129 7.44 -10.08 -11.31
CA PHE A 129 8.69 -9.47 -10.85
C PHE A 129 9.30 -8.64 -11.99
N THR A 130 9.63 -7.38 -11.71
CA THR A 130 10.31 -6.52 -12.68
C THR A 130 11.61 -6.01 -12.08
N LYS A 131 12.70 -6.18 -12.79
CA LYS A 131 14.03 -5.66 -12.47
C LYS A 131 14.42 -4.62 -13.52
N ALA A 132 14.98 -3.51 -13.05
CA ALA A 132 15.55 -2.47 -13.91
C ALA A 132 16.97 -2.12 -13.41
N ASP A 133 17.94 -2.10 -14.30
CA ASP A 133 19.32 -1.68 -14.02
C ASP A 133 19.95 -0.99 -15.25
N SER A 134 21.26 -0.76 -15.24
CA SER A 134 21.99 -0.18 -16.36
C SER A 134 21.98 -1.05 -17.63
N ASN A 135 21.61 -2.32 -17.54
CA ASN A 135 21.54 -3.23 -18.69
C ASN A 135 20.14 -3.27 -19.32
N GLY A 136 19.14 -2.67 -18.68
CA GLY A 136 17.77 -2.60 -19.17
C GLY A 136 16.71 -3.03 -18.16
N ILE A 137 15.53 -3.38 -18.69
CA ILE A 137 14.37 -3.85 -17.91
C ILE A 137 14.15 -5.32 -18.25
N GLU A 138 13.93 -6.11 -17.20
CA GLU A 138 13.56 -7.52 -17.29
C GLU A 138 12.30 -7.75 -16.48
N SER A 139 11.28 -8.39 -17.07
CA SER A 139 10.03 -8.74 -16.40
C SER A 139 9.78 -10.24 -16.44
N ILE A 140 9.60 -10.84 -15.27
CA ILE A 140 9.47 -12.29 -15.09
C ILE A 140 8.13 -12.58 -14.44
N PRO A 141 7.22 -13.31 -15.09
CA PRO A 141 5.99 -13.77 -14.45
C PRO A 141 6.34 -14.78 -13.35
N VAL A 142 5.76 -14.61 -12.18
CA VAL A 142 5.96 -15.48 -11.03
C VAL A 142 4.81 -16.49 -10.98
N LEU A 143 5.14 -17.77 -10.85
CA LEU A 143 4.11 -18.80 -10.75
C LEU A 143 3.30 -18.66 -9.46
N SER A 144 1.99 -18.52 -9.59
CA SER A 144 1.08 -18.55 -8.45
C SER A 144 0.67 -20.01 -8.17
N ASN A 145 0.96 -20.49 -6.98
CA ASN A 145 0.54 -21.83 -6.54
C ASN A 145 -0.98 -21.91 -6.25
N ARG A 146 -1.71 -20.81 -6.36
CA ARG A 146 -3.16 -20.72 -6.06
C ARG A 146 -3.86 -19.83 -7.08
N PRO A 147 -4.05 -20.29 -8.32
CA PRO A 147 -4.85 -19.54 -9.27
C PRO A 147 -6.29 -19.41 -8.73
N ARG A 148 -6.84 -18.22 -8.78
CA ARG A 148 -8.22 -17.95 -8.38
C ARG A 148 -8.95 -17.40 -9.59
N ASN A 149 -10.05 -18.04 -9.94
CA ASN A 149 -11.01 -17.50 -10.88
C ASN A 149 -12.03 -16.66 -10.10
N ILE A 150 -12.22 -15.43 -10.52
CA ILE A 150 -13.19 -14.50 -9.94
C ILE A 150 -14.16 -14.12 -11.04
N ASP A 151 -15.44 -14.40 -10.79
CA ASP A 151 -16.50 -13.94 -11.67
C ASP A 151 -16.87 -12.51 -11.30
N VAL A 152 -16.83 -11.61 -12.27
CA VAL A 152 -17.18 -10.20 -12.09
C VAL A 152 -18.49 -9.92 -12.79
N SER A 153 -19.45 -9.33 -12.08
CA SER A 153 -20.73 -8.89 -12.62
C SER A 153 -21.05 -7.47 -12.14
N TRP A 154 -21.82 -6.74 -12.96
CA TRP A 154 -22.24 -5.39 -12.66
C TRP A 154 -23.70 -5.38 -12.20
N LEU A 155 -23.96 -4.66 -11.12
CA LEU A 155 -25.30 -4.38 -10.61
C LEU A 155 -25.59 -2.89 -10.80
N SER A 156 -26.74 -2.56 -11.40
CA SER A 156 -27.05 -1.20 -11.83
C SER A 156 -27.70 -0.33 -10.73
N SER A 157 -28.09 -0.91 -9.59
CA SER A 157 -28.73 -0.18 -8.50
C SER A 157 -28.42 -0.77 -7.13
N GLU A 158 -28.52 0.08 -6.11
CA GLU A 158 -28.35 -0.33 -4.70
C GLU A 158 -29.43 -1.35 -4.30
N LYS A 159 -30.64 -1.25 -4.85
CA LYS A 159 -31.71 -2.22 -4.61
C LYS A 159 -31.31 -3.62 -5.08
N GLN A 160 -30.75 -3.72 -6.28
CA GLN A 160 -30.23 -5.00 -6.81
C GLN A 160 -29.09 -5.54 -5.95
N CYS A 161 -28.21 -4.67 -5.43
CA CYS A 161 -27.16 -5.09 -4.52
C CYS A 161 -27.74 -5.70 -3.24
N ILE A 162 -28.75 -5.06 -2.64
CA ILE A 162 -29.41 -5.56 -1.42
C ILE A 162 -30.09 -6.91 -1.69
N GLU A 163 -30.82 -7.03 -2.79
CA GLU A 163 -31.49 -8.28 -3.18
C GLU A 163 -30.46 -9.42 -3.39
N TYR A 164 -29.36 -9.12 -4.07
CA TYR A 164 -28.28 -10.08 -4.31
C TYR A 164 -27.59 -10.51 -3.01
N ILE A 165 -27.32 -9.57 -2.09
CA ILE A 165 -26.73 -9.86 -0.79
C ILE A 165 -27.65 -10.78 0.02
N ILE A 166 -28.95 -10.49 0.05
CA ILE A 166 -29.95 -11.30 0.76
C ILE A 166 -29.99 -12.71 0.17
N GLU A 167 -30.03 -12.85 -1.15
CA GLU A 167 -30.02 -14.15 -1.83
C GLU A 167 -28.79 -14.98 -1.46
N LYS A 168 -27.60 -14.38 -1.55
CA LYS A 168 -26.35 -15.08 -1.24
C LYS A 168 -26.23 -15.44 0.24
N ALA A 169 -26.59 -14.53 1.14
CA ALA A 169 -26.59 -14.78 2.58
C ALA A 169 -27.59 -15.90 2.95
N SER A 170 -28.80 -15.90 2.34
CA SER A 170 -29.80 -16.96 2.57
C SER A 170 -29.34 -18.32 2.04
N SER A 171 -28.45 -18.35 1.05
CA SER A 171 -27.83 -19.60 0.56
C SER A 171 -26.61 -20.04 1.37
N GLY A 172 -26.34 -19.40 2.51
CA GLY A 172 -25.23 -19.75 3.41
C GLY A 172 -23.85 -19.22 2.94
N LYS A 173 -23.81 -18.29 2.00
CA LYS A 173 -22.55 -17.67 1.53
C LYS A 173 -22.20 -16.47 2.38
N SER A 174 -20.92 -16.30 2.65
CA SER A 174 -20.38 -15.08 3.26
C SER A 174 -20.34 -13.97 2.21
N VAL A 175 -20.82 -12.78 2.59
CA VAL A 175 -20.90 -11.62 1.70
C VAL A 175 -20.25 -10.43 2.38
N VAL A 176 -19.40 -9.69 1.64
CA VAL A 176 -18.82 -8.43 2.09
C VAL A 176 -19.30 -7.32 1.18
N TRP A 177 -19.89 -6.27 1.77
CA TRP A 177 -20.32 -5.08 1.06
C TRP A 177 -19.44 -3.89 1.43
N ILE A 178 -18.53 -3.52 0.54
CA ILE A 178 -17.59 -2.41 0.77
C ILE A 178 -18.26 -1.09 0.35
N ARG A 179 -18.21 -0.09 1.23
CA ARG A 179 -18.72 1.27 1.01
C ARG A 179 -17.61 2.30 1.19
N ASN A 180 -17.68 3.38 0.44
CA ASN A 180 -16.63 4.41 0.43
C ASN A 180 -16.64 5.30 1.68
N THR A 181 -17.84 5.58 2.23
CA THR A 181 -17.98 6.45 3.40
C THR A 181 -18.67 5.74 4.54
N ILE A 182 -18.44 6.24 5.76
CA ILE A 182 -19.08 5.70 6.96
C ILE A 182 -20.60 5.88 6.88
N ASP A 183 -21.06 7.01 6.39
CA ASP A 183 -22.50 7.28 6.28
C ASP A 183 -23.18 6.34 5.27
N ASP A 184 -22.49 6.00 4.18
CA ASP A 184 -22.94 4.99 3.23
C ASP A 184 -22.98 3.60 3.87
N ALA A 185 -21.97 3.23 4.65
CA ALA A 185 -21.95 1.96 5.36
C ALA A 185 -23.10 1.86 6.38
N LEU A 186 -23.37 2.94 7.11
CA LEU A 186 -24.49 3.02 8.04
C LEU A 186 -25.85 2.93 7.34
N ARG A 187 -26.03 3.59 6.19
CA ARG A 187 -27.25 3.49 5.39
C ARG A 187 -27.46 2.06 4.88
N ALA A 188 -26.42 1.45 4.32
CA ALA A 188 -26.45 0.08 3.83
C ALA A 188 -26.80 -0.91 4.95
N PHE A 189 -26.20 -0.78 6.14
CA PHE A 189 -26.50 -1.59 7.30
C PHE A 189 -27.97 -1.47 7.73
N ARG A 190 -28.49 -0.23 7.84
CA ARG A 190 -29.89 0.01 8.18
C ARG A 190 -30.85 -0.58 7.14
N SER A 191 -30.51 -0.48 5.86
CA SER A 191 -31.30 -1.05 4.76
C SER A 191 -31.39 -2.57 4.84
N LEU A 192 -30.29 -3.24 5.16
CA LEU A 192 -30.26 -4.70 5.37
C LEU A 192 -31.08 -5.09 6.60
N LEU A 193 -30.93 -4.41 7.73
CA LEU A 193 -31.73 -4.65 8.93
C LEU A 193 -33.23 -4.47 8.67
N SER A 194 -33.61 -3.40 7.95
CA SER A 194 -34.99 -3.07 7.65
C SER A 194 -35.65 -4.11 6.72
N SER A 195 -34.86 -4.84 5.95
CA SER A 195 -35.38 -5.91 5.08
C SER A 195 -36.00 -7.08 5.85
N LYS A 196 -35.55 -7.30 7.12
CA LYS A 196 -35.96 -8.44 7.97
C LYS A 196 -35.78 -9.81 7.34
N LYS A 197 -34.95 -9.90 6.30
CA LYS A 197 -34.68 -11.15 5.55
C LYS A 197 -33.40 -11.86 5.96
N ILE A 198 -32.54 -11.16 6.72
CA ILE A 198 -31.31 -11.69 7.29
C ILE A 198 -31.41 -11.48 8.80
N ASP A 199 -30.96 -12.47 9.55
CA ASP A 199 -30.85 -12.38 11.01
C ASP A 199 -29.91 -11.21 11.39
N PRO A 200 -30.37 -10.25 12.20
CA PRO A 200 -29.56 -9.10 12.61
C PRO A 200 -28.20 -9.49 13.22
N GLU A 201 -28.13 -10.62 13.94
CA GLU A 201 -26.89 -11.11 14.55
C GLU A 201 -25.85 -11.57 13.52
N LYS A 202 -26.28 -11.83 12.27
CA LYS A 202 -25.42 -12.20 11.13
C LYS A 202 -24.99 -11.02 10.30
N ILE A 203 -25.37 -9.80 10.65
CA ILE A 203 -25.00 -8.58 9.92
C ILE A 203 -23.96 -7.82 10.75
N LEU A 204 -22.71 -7.85 10.31
CA LEU A 204 -21.60 -7.18 10.98
C LEU A 204 -21.32 -5.83 10.30
N LEU A 205 -21.29 -4.75 11.10
CA LEU A 205 -20.88 -3.41 10.65
C LEU A 205 -19.45 -3.12 11.11
N PHE A 206 -18.59 -2.68 10.17
CA PHE A 206 -17.23 -2.32 10.48
C PHE A 206 -16.85 -0.98 9.80
N HIS A 207 -16.35 -0.02 10.56
CA HIS A 207 -15.87 1.27 10.03
C HIS A 207 -14.88 1.96 10.99
N SER A 208 -14.20 3.00 10.53
CA SER A 208 -13.12 3.66 11.27
C SER A 208 -13.56 4.52 12.48
N ARG A 209 -14.84 4.84 12.66
CA ARG A 209 -15.35 5.60 13.82
C ARG A 209 -15.59 4.76 15.07
N PHE A 210 -15.47 3.45 15.01
CA PHE A 210 -15.49 2.64 16.23
C PHE A 210 -14.27 2.95 17.09
N ALA A 211 -14.45 2.91 18.42
CA ALA A 211 -13.32 2.98 19.34
C ALA A 211 -12.34 1.84 19.06
N PHE A 212 -11.07 2.05 19.36
CA PHE A 212 -10.01 1.11 18.96
C PHE A 212 -10.27 -0.32 19.45
N SER A 213 -10.68 -0.48 20.71
CA SER A 213 -11.01 -1.78 21.29
C SER A 213 -12.20 -2.48 20.62
N ASP A 214 -13.26 -1.71 20.29
CA ASP A 214 -14.42 -2.25 19.58
C ASP A 214 -14.04 -2.65 18.16
N ARG A 215 -13.23 -1.85 17.51
CA ARG A 215 -12.74 -2.13 16.16
C ARG A 215 -11.94 -3.42 16.10
N GLN A 216 -11.02 -3.64 17.06
CA GLN A 216 -10.26 -4.90 17.15
C GLN A 216 -11.20 -6.10 17.35
N ARG A 217 -12.15 -6.02 18.28
CA ARG A 217 -13.11 -7.09 18.53
C ARG A 217 -13.94 -7.43 17.30
N ILE A 218 -14.44 -6.41 16.57
CA ILE A 218 -15.22 -6.60 15.34
C ILE A 218 -14.36 -7.22 14.24
N GLU A 219 -13.10 -6.80 14.13
CA GLU A 219 -12.14 -7.34 13.17
C GLU A 219 -11.83 -8.82 13.45
N GLU A 220 -11.56 -9.17 14.71
CA GLU A 220 -11.34 -10.55 15.14
C GLU A 220 -12.57 -11.42 14.85
N GLN A 221 -13.76 -10.93 15.13
CA GLN A 221 -15.01 -11.62 14.80
C GLN A 221 -15.13 -11.82 13.28
N ALA A 222 -14.93 -10.79 12.48
CA ALA A 222 -15.00 -10.87 11.01
C ALA A 222 -13.99 -11.88 10.45
N VAL A 223 -12.75 -11.88 10.95
CA VAL A 223 -11.71 -12.82 10.52
C VAL A 223 -12.06 -14.25 10.92
N SER A 224 -12.60 -14.47 12.13
CA SER A 224 -12.98 -15.80 12.62
C SER A 224 -14.16 -16.39 11.85
N GLU A 225 -15.16 -15.57 11.50
CA GLU A 225 -16.38 -16.02 10.82
C GLU A 225 -16.24 -16.10 9.29
N LEU A 226 -15.51 -15.13 8.67
CA LEU A 226 -15.38 -14.97 7.24
C LEU A 226 -14.00 -15.40 6.70
N GLY A 227 -13.02 -15.56 7.58
CA GLY A 227 -11.66 -15.96 7.26
C GLY A 227 -11.56 -17.40 6.76
N LYS A 228 -10.41 -17.75 6.20
CA LYS A 228 -10.13 -19.12 5.82
C LYS A 228 -9.98 -19.97 7.08
N ARG A 229 -10.75 -21.01 7.19
CA ARG A 229 -10.48 -22.13 8.09
C ARG A 229 -9.36 -22.99 7.56
#